data_86fdf514f833178d7fdc6012e24528b0
#
_entry.id   86fdf514f833178d7fdc6012e24528b0
#
_cell.length_a   1.000
_cell.length_b   1.000
_cell.length_c   1.000
_cell.angle_alpha   90.00
_cell.angle_beta   90.00
_cell.angle_gamma   90.00
#
_symmetry.space_group_name_H-M   'P 1'
#
loop_
_entity.id
_entity.type
_entity.pdbx_description
1 polymer ?
#
loop_
_entity_poly.entity_id
_entity_poly.type
_entity_poly.pdbx_seq_one_letter_code
_entity_poly.pdbx_strand_id
1 'polypeptide(L)'
;MTENLLYTLAAVLVLGVGAQWLAWRLKLPSILPLLILGIVAGPVTGLLEPDEIFGPILFPMVSLGVALVLFEGGMTLRFRDLQGHGSAVTNLVSWGALLNWLLIAAGCHFIAGLAGDLSMLFAALVIVTGPTVINPLLRTMRAENSVSQVLRWEGILIDPVGALLAVLVFQYLLTGQNSFWLFASSVTAGTLTGLAGAWSLGQVLRKHWVPEYLLNVLTLAWVVFTFALSDALSHESGLLAVTIMGVWLGNMKDIAVHEILSFKESLSIIIISVLFVVLGARVHPAEILDTGWQGVSILLIVLAARPIVVWLSTNGSGYRWQQRSLISWVAPRGIVAAAVSSLFALRLEESGQSGASALVALTFLIIIATVLLQSFTARPMTQLLGLAEAEPNGVLFVGANSVARALANALQVHGFRVKLADTSYEEIRTARMAGLDVYYGDPLSSHADQFLELAGIGRLFGVSRRSRWNTLACMKFRHEFGAQRVFSLRNSEDNDESDRSRLADDYAPPRLFGPEVSFKKIASLLAQGAQIKTIKLSKDLRLEEYKQRNRASVLPLFSLDDKNKLRVLESADGIDDSGTPPRLIALVWNSVSSENLDEGDSKSEAKPAI
;
A
#
# COMPACT_ATOMS: atom_id res chain seq x y z
N MET A 1 -16.59 -11.85 -35.77
CA MET A 1 -16.85 -11.06 -34.58
C MET A 1 -16.41 -11.77 -33.27
N THR A 2 -16.82 -13.01 -33.00
CA THR A 2 -16.51 -13.73 -31.74
C THR A 2 -15.06 -14.12 -31.56
N GLU A 3 -14.33 -14.46 -32.62
CA GLU A 3 -12.89 -14.81 -32.53
C GLU A 3 -12.04 -13.59 -32.16
N ASN A 4 -12.35 -12.42 -32.69
CA ASN A 4 -11.63 -11.19 -32.35
C ASN A 4 -11.82 -10.78 -30.88
N LEU A 5 -13.00 -11.01 -30.29
CA LEU A 5 -13.31 -10.64 -28.91
C LEU A 5 -12.42 -11.41 -27.92
N LEU A 6 -12.21 -12.72 -28.13
CA LEU A 6 -11.37 -13.54 -27.25
C LEU A 6 -9.90 -13.09 -27.28
N TYR A 7 -9.36 -12.84 -28.48
CA TYR A 7 -8.00 -12.34 -28.63
C TYR A 7 -7.83 -10.96 -28.00
N THR A 8 -8.82 -10.08 -28.15
CA THR A 8 -8.76 -8.74 -27.55
C THR A 8 -8.83 -8.78 -26.03
N LEU A 9 -9.72 -9.59 -25.45
CA LEU A 9 -9.77 -9.77 -23.99
C LEU A 9 -8.45 -10.33 -23.46
N ALA A 10 -7.87 -11.33 -24.13
CA ALA A 10 -6.57 -11.87 -23.76
C ALA A 10 -5.45 -10.81 -23.89
N ALA A 11 -5.46 -10.02 -24.97
CA ALA A 11 -4.49 -8.95 -25.19
C ALA A 11 -4.58 -7.87 -24.10
N VAL A 12 -5.78 -7.43 -23.72
CA VAL A 12 -5.97 -6.43 -22.65
C VAL A 12 -5.42 -6.94 -21.33
N LEU A 13 -5.65 -8.22 -20.98
CA LEU A 13 -5.10 -8.82 -19.75
C LEU A 13 -3.57 -8.90 -19.80
N VAL A 14 -3.01 -9.36 -20.91
CA VAL A 14 -1.55 -9.47 -21.09
C VAL A 14 -0.88 -8.09 -21.04
N LEU A 15 -1.45 -7.11 -21.74
CA LEU A 15 -0.97 -5.72 -21.71
C LEU A 15 -1.07 -5.13 -20.30
N GLY A 16 -2.18 -5.41 -19.60
CA GLY A 16 -2.38 -4.96 -18.23
C GLY A 16 -1.31 -5.51 -17.27
N VAL A 17 -1.09 -6.83 -17.28
CA VAL A 17 -0.05 -7.47 -16.45
C VAL A 17 1.35 -7.02 -16.86
N GLY A 18 1.60 -6.90 -18.18
CA GLY A 18 2.87 -6.41 -18.72
C GLY A 18 3.17 -4.98 -18.28
N ALA A 19 2.16 -4.09 -18.28
CA ALA A 19 2.27 -2.72 -17.78
C ALA A 19 2.59 -2.68 -16.28
N GLN A 20 1.94 -3.52 -15.47
CA GLN A 20 2.21 -3.63 -14.03
C GLN A 20 3.66 -4.09 -13.78
N TRP A 21 4.12 -5.09 -14.52
CA TRP A 21 5.51 -5.55 -14.44
C TRP A 21 6.50 -4.46 -14.84
N LEU A 22 6.22 -3.74 -15.92
CA LEU A 22 7.04 -2.62 -16.39
C LEU A 22 7.12 -1.50 -15.35
N ALA A 23 5.98 -1.16 -14.74
CA ALA A 23 5.89 -0.17 -13.67
C ALA A 23 6.77 -0.57 -12.47
N TRP A 24 6.68 -1.83 -12.05
CA TRP A 24 7.52 -2.36 -10.97
C TRP A 24 9.01 -2.27 -11.31
N ARG A 25 9.38 -2.66 -12.54
CA ARG A 25 10.78 -2.64 -13.01
C ARG A 25 11.35 -1.23 -13.06
N LEU A 26 10.56 -0.27 -13.55
CA LEU A 26 10.95 1.14 -13.69
C LEU A 26 10.75 1.94 -12.39
N LYS A 27 10.13 1.36 -11.37
CA LYS A 27 9.74 2.04 -10.12
C LYS A 27 8.81 3.24 -10.36
N LEU A 28 7.94 3.13 -11.34
CA LEU A 28 6.91 4.11 -11.68
C LEU A 28 5.54 3.67 -11.14
N PRO A 29 4.59 4.59 -10.93
CA PRO A 29 3.21 4.23 -10.68
C PRO A 29 2.63 3.46 -11.87
N SER A 30 1.91 2.36 -11.59
CA SER A 30 1.41 1.43 -12.61
C SER A 30 0.45 2.06 -13.62
N ILE A 31 -0.25 3.11 -13.23
CA ILE A 31 -1.21 3.80 -14.08
C ILE A 31 -0.56 4.40 -15.33
N LEU A 32 0.67 4.87 -15.20
CA LEU A 32 1.39 5.49 -16.33
C LEU A 32 1.65 4.50 -17.48
N PRO A 33 2.30 3.34 -17.26
CA PRO A 33 2.44 2.35 -18.32
C PRO A 33 1.10 1.80 -18.83
N LEU A 34 0.08 1.67 -17.96
CA LEU A 34 -1.24 1.21 -18.36
C LEU A 34 -1.91 2.16 -19.36
N LEU A 35 -1.91 3.46 -19.07
CA LEU A 35 -2.45 4.47 -19.99
C LEU A 35 -1.66 4.53 -21.30
N ILE A 36 -0.33 4.53 -21.23
CA ILE A 36 0.53 4.58 -22.43
C ILE A 36 0.27 3.35 -23.31
N LEU A 37 0.25 2.15 -22.75
CA LEU A 37 -0.02 0.94 -23.51
C LEU A 37 -1.44 0.91 -24.06
N GLY A 38 -2.43 1.46 -23.33
CA GLY A 38 -3.79 1.65 -23.83
C GLY A 38 -3.82 2.58 -25.06
N ILE A 39 -3.18 3.75 -24.99
CA ILE A 39 -3.08 4.69 -26.10
C ILE A 39 -2.37 4.06 -27.31
N VAL A 40 -1.30 3.31 -27.08
CA VAL A 40 -0.58 2.63 -28.15
C VAL A 40 -1.43 1.53 -28.77
N ALA A 41 -2.12 0.71 -27.97
CA ALA A 41 -2.97 -0.37 -28.47
C ALA A 41 -4.25 0.13 -29.16
N GLY A 42 -4.79 1.28 -28.75
CA GLY A 42 -5.96 1.90 -29.34
C GLY A 42 -5.60 2.78 -30.55
N PRO A 43 -5.59 4.10 -30.39
CA PRO A 43 -5.52 5.05 -31.52
C PRO A 43 -4.23 5.00 -32.34
N VAL A 44 -3.10 4.51 -31.76
CA VAL A 44 -1.83 4.45 -32.50
C VAL A 44 -1.76 3.22 -33.40
N THR A 45 -2.18 2.05 -32.91
CA THR A 45 -2.08 0.79 -33.67
C THR A 45 -3.41 0.28 -34.22
N GLY A 46 -4.55 0.77 -33.74
CA GLY A 46 -5.88 0.29 -34.10
C GLY A 46 -6.17 -1.15 -33.67
N LEU A 47 -5.38 -1.70 -32.75
CA LEU A 47 -5.56 -3.09 -32.28
C LEU A 47 -6.69 -3.23 -31.26
N LEU A 48 -7.02 -2.15 -30.56
CA LEU A 48 -8.01 -2.14 -29.50
C LEU A 48 -8.97 -0.97 -29.71
N GLU A 49 -10.17 -1.28 -30.19
CA GLU A 49 -11.29 -0.34 -30.34
C GLU A 49 -12.39 -0.68 -29.33
N PRO A 50 -12.33 -0.11 -28.10
CA PRO A 50 -13.20 -0.52 -26.99
C PRO A 50 -14.68 -0.34 -27.29
N ASP A 51 -15.07 0.72 -28.01
CA ASP A 51 -16.46 1.02 -28.32
C ASP A 51 -17.07 0.01 -29.31
N GLU A 52 -16.29 -0.47 -30.27
CA GLU A 52 -16.73 -1.50 -31.19
C GLU A 52 -16.79 -2.90 -30.56
N ILE A 53 -15.82 -3.18 -29.65
CA ILE A 53 -15.65 -4.50 -29.05
C ILE A 53 -16.66 -4.72 -27.93
N PHE A 54 -16.78 -3.76 -27.01
CA PHE A 54 -17.62 -3.87 -25.83
C PHE A 54 -19.00 -3.24 -26.01
N GLY A 55 -19.14 -2.30 -26.95
CA GLY A 55 -20.41 -1.62 -27.24
C GLY A 55 -21.10 -1.10 -25.96
N PRO A 56 -22.41 -1.36 -25.79
CA PRO A 56 -23.17 -0.86 -24.63
C PRO A 56 -22.73 -1.41 -23.28
N ILE A 57 -21.99 -2.54 -23.26
CA ILE A 57 -21.54 -3.19 -22.01
C ILE A 57 -20.32 -2.45 -21.40
N LEU A 58 -19.61 -1.64 -22.18
CA LEU A 58 -18.39 -0.96 -21.73
C LEU A 58 -18.59 -0.14 -20.45
N PHE A 59 -19.61 0.74 -20.44
CA PHE A 59 -19.85 1.60 -19.28
C PHE A 59 -20.31 0.85 -18.02
N PRO A 60 -21.25 -0.10 -18.09
CA PRO A 60 -21.57 -0.96 -16.95
C PRO A 60 -20.35 -1.72 -16.39
N MET A 61 -19.47 -2.23 -17.26
CA MET A 61 -18.25 -2.89 -16.83
C MET A 61 -17.29 -1.92 -16.11
N VAL A 62 -17.12 -0.72 -16.63
CA VAL A 62 -16.28 0.32 -16.01
C VAL A 62 -16.86 0.71 -14.66
N SER A 63 -18.16 0.99 -14.58
CA SER A 63 -18.83 1.36 -13.33
C SER A 63 -18.72 0.27 -12.26
N LEU A 64 -18.92 -0.98 -12.66
CA LEU A 64 -18.77 -2.13 -11.76
C LEU A 64 -17.32 -2.28 -11.28
N GLY A 65 -16.35 -2.13 -12.17
CA GLY A 65 -14.93 -2.17 -11.81
C GLY A 65 -14.55 -1.07 -10.81
N VAL A 66 -15.03 0.15 -11.04
CA VAL A 66 -14.84 1.28 -10.12
C VAL A 66 -15.51 1.00 -8.77
N ALA A 67 -16.73 0.46 -8.76
CA ALA A 67 -17.46 0.08 -7.55
C ALA A 67 -16.67 -0.92 -6.67
N LEU A 68 -16.08 -1.94 -7.30
CA LEU A 68 -15.26 -2.94 -6.61
C LEU A 68 -14.00 -2.32 -6.00
N VAL A 69 -13.34 -1.43 -6.73
CA VAL A 69 -12.15 -0.72 -6.24
C VAL A 69 -12.49 0.24 -5.09
N LEU A 70 -13.63 0.93 -5.17
CA LEU A 70 -14.09 1.81 -4.08
C LEU A 70 -14.46 1.02 -2.82
N PHE A 71 -15.12 -0.12 -2.99
CA PHE A 71 -15.42 -1.01 -1.86
C PHE A 71 -14.14 -1.49 -1.16
N GLU A 72 -13.15 -1.95 -1.93
CA GLU A 72 -11.84 -2.35 -1.38
C GLU A 72 -11.15 -1.18 -0.69
N GLY A 73 -11.07 -0.03 -1.37
CA GLY A 73 -10.54 1.20 -0.80
C GLY A 73 -11.21 1.53 0.52
N GLY A 74 -12.55 1.50 0.56
CA GLY A 74 -13.34 1.73 1.77
C GLY A 74 -12.99 0.76 2.90
N MET A 75 -12.81 -0.54 2.60
CA MET A 75 -12.41 -1.54 3.61
C MET A 75 -11.03 -1.29 4.22
N THR A 76 -10.13 -0.60 3.53
CA THR A 76 -8.81 -0.24 4.06
C THR A 76 -8.85 0.94 5.02
N LEU A 77 -9.95 1.72 5.06
CA LEU A 77 -10.11 2.88 5.91
C LEU A 77 -10.52 2.49 7.32
N ARG A 78 -9.66 2.72 8.29
CA ARG A 78 -9.97 2.47 9.71
C ARG A 78 -10.23 3.78 10.42
N PHE A 79 -11.38 3.92 11.09
CA PHE A 79 -11.72 5.13 11.87
C PHE A 79 -10.65 5.50 12.90
N ARG A 80 -9.90 4.52 13.39
CA ARG A 80 -8.78 4.76 14.30
C ARG A 80 -7.68 5.59 13.66
N ASP A 81 -7.43 5.41 12.38
CA ASP A 81 -6.38 6.11 11.64
C ASP A 81 -6.74 7.59 11.38
N LEU A 82 -8.03 7.96 11.57
CA LEU A 82 -8.49 9.34 11.55
C LEU A 82 -8.20 10.13 12.84
N GLN A 83 -7.76 9.47 13.92
CA GLN A 83 -7.47 10.16 15.17
C GLN A 83 -6.35 11.20 14.95
N GLY A 84 -6.68 12.47 15.18
CA GLY A 84 -5.80 13.62 14.93
C GLY A 84 -5.86 14.19 13.51
N HIS A 85 -6.49 13.51 12.53
CA HIS A 85 -6.55 13.94 11.13
C HIS A 85 -7.98 14.20 10.62
N GLY A 86 -9.00 13.83 11.40
CA GLY A 86 -10.39 13.82 10.97
C GLY A 86 -10.91 15.20 10.53
N SER A 87 -10.54 16.27 11.22
CA SER A 87 -10.98 17.62 10.87
C SER A 87 -10.47 18.07 9.50
N ALA A 88 -9.21 17.77 9.18
CA ALA A 88 -8.62 18.11 7.87
C ALA A 88 -9.30 17.34 6.75
N VAL A 89 -9.51 16.02 6.92
CA VAL A 89 -10.19 15.17 5.92
C VAL A 89 -11.63 15.63 5.72
N THR A 90 -12.38 15.84 6.80
CA THR A 90 -13.78 16.31 6.72
C THR A 90 -13.86 17.65 6.00
N ASN A 91 -12.98 18.60 6.33
CA ASN A 91 -12.96 19.90 5.68
C ASN A 91 -12.61 19.80 4.19
N LEU A 92 -11.64 18.95 3.81
CA LEU A 92 -11.24 18.76 2.41
C LEU A 92 -12.37 18.15 1.58
N VAL A 93 -13.07 17.15 2.11
CA VAL A 93 -14.10 16.39 1.38
C VAL A 93 -15.45 17.13 1.35
N SER A 94 -15.72 18.02 2.33
CA SER A 94 -16.97 18.78 2.40
C SER A 94 -16.83 20.15 1.70
N TRP A 95 -16.66 21.20 2.48
CA TRP A 95 -16.63 22.54 1.94
C TRP A 95 -15.37 22.85 1.11
N GLY A 96 -14.26 22.13 1.35
CA GLY A 96 -13.07 22.19 0.51
C GLY A 96 -13.35 21.68 -0.92
N ALA A 97 -14.11 20.59 -1.06
CA ALA A 97 -14.56 20.09 -2.36
C ALA A 97 -15.44 21.12 -3.08
N LEU A 98 -16.40 21.74 -2.35
CA LEU A 98 -17.24 22.81 -2.91
C LEU A 98 -16.40 24.01 -3.38
N LEU A 99 -15.47 24.46 -2.55
CA LEU A 99 -14.59 25.57 -2.91
C LEU A 99 -13.72 25.23 -4.14
N ASN A 100 -13.18 24.01 -4.20
CA ASN A 100 -12.39 23.53 -5.34
C ASN A 100 -13.20 23.51 -6.62
N TRP A 101 -14.43 23.02 -6.55
CA TRP A 101 -15.39 23.04 -7.66
C TRP A 101 -15.65 24.46 -8.16
N LEU A 102 -15.96 25.40 -7.26
CA LEU A 102 -16.24 26.80 -7.61
C LEU A 102 -15.01 27.48 -8.24
N LEU A 103 -13.82 27.28 -7.66
CA LEU A 103 -12.58 27.87 -8.19
C LEU A 103 -12.25 27.36 -9.58
N ILE A 104 -12.38 26.04 -9.81
CA ILE A 104 -12.12 25.43 -11.11
C ILE A 104 -13.18 25.90 -12.13
N ALA A 105 -14.47 25.89 -11.77
CA ALA A 105 -15.54 26.33 -12.65
C ALA A 105 -15.38 27.81 -13.06
N ALA A 106 -15.11 28.68 -12.09
CA ALA A 106 -14.85 30.10 -12.36
C ALA A 106 -13.60 30.29 -13.23
N GLY A 107 -12.50 29.59 -12.93
CA GLY A 107 -11.28 29.66 -13.74
C GLY A 107 -11.50 29.18 -15.18
N CYS A 108 -12.20 28.06 -15.36
CA CYS A 108 -12.53 27.54 -16.69
C CYS A 108 -13.41 28.50 -17.48
N HIS A 109 -14.38 29.12 -16.84
CA HIS A 109 -15.26 30.08 -17.50
C HIS A 109 -14.55 31.40 -17.83
N PHE A 110 -13.94 32.06 -16.84
CA PHE A 110 -13.41 33.41 -16.99
C PHE A 110 -12.02 33.47 -17.64
N ILE A 111 -11.19 32.44 -17.45
CA ILE A 111 -9.79 32.43 -17.93
C ILE A 111 -9.67 31.57 -19.19
N ALA A 112 -10.23 30.35 -19.18
CA ALA A 112 -10.11 29.43 -20.30
C ALA A 112 -11.22 29.64 -21.35
N GLY A 113 -12.27 30.42 -21.06
CA GLY A 113 -13.33 30.76 -22.04
C GLY A 113 -14.31 29.61 -22.32
N LEU A 114 -14.43 28.60 -21.42
CA LEU A 114 -15.44 27.57 -21.54
C LEU A 114 -16.84 28.16 -21.27
N ALA A 115 -17.85 27.59 -21.93
CA ALA A 115 -19.25 27.89 -21.61
C ALA A 115 -19.53 27.61 -20.12
N GLY A 116 -20.35 28.45 -19.45
CA GLY A 116 -20.58 28.35 -18.03
C GLY A 116 -21.05 26.96 -17.58
N ASP A 117 -21.99 26.40 -18.33
CA ASP A 117 -22.56 25.08 -18.09
C ASP A 117 -21.50 23.97 -18.16
N LEU A 118 -20.71 23.97 -19.24
CA LEU A 118 -19.60 23.03 -19.40
C LEU A 118 -18.50 23.23 -18.35
N SER A 119 -18.25 24.48 -17.94
CA SER A 119 -17.29 24.79 -16.87
C SER A 119 -17.70 24.20 -15.53
N MET A 120 -18.97 24.29 -15.16
CA MET A 120 -19.53 23.71 -13.94
C MET A 120 -19.45 22.17 -13.97
N LEU A 121 -19.82 21.57 -15.08
CA LEU A 121 -19.80 20.12 -15.25
C LEU A 121 -18.36 19.57 -15.23
N PHE A 122 -17.49 20.18 -16.03
CA PHE A 122 -16.08 19.82 -16.08
C PHE A 122 -15.40 19.95 -14.69
N ALA A 123 -15.66 21.04 -13.99
CA ALA A 123 -15.13 21.23 -12.65
C ALA A 123 -15.61 20.14 -11.67
N ALA A 124 -16.89 19.73 -11.74
CA ALA A 124 -17.44 18.67 -10.89
C ALA A 124 -16.76 17.31 -11.16
N LEU A 125 -16.46 17.01 -12.42
CA LEU A 125 -15.73 15.80 -12.80
C LEU A 125 -14.28 15.82 -12.31
N VAL A 126 -13.62 16.96 -12.40
CA VAL A 126 -12.17 17.09 -12.16
C VAL A 126 -11.82 17.32 -10.69
N ILE A 127 -12.77 17.63 -9.77
CA ILE A 127 -12.44 17.72 -8.35
C ILE A 127 -12.02 16.38 -7.75
N VAL A 128 -12.44 15.26 -8.34
CA VAL A 128 -12.21 13.90 -7.85
C VAL A 128 -10.74 13.53 -7.91
N THR A 129 -10.19 13.05 -6.79
CA THR A 129 -8.84 12.47 -6.70
C THR A 129 -8.98 10.98 -6.44
N GLY A 130 -8.76 10.13 -7.46
CA GLY A 130 -9.08 8.71 -7.36
C GLY A 130 -8.11 7.90 -6.48
N PRO A 131 -8.62 6.97 -5.63
CA PRO A 131 -7.80 6.09 -4.80
C PRO A 131 -6.93 5.15 -5.64
N THR A 132 -7.38 4.80 -6.84
CA THR A 132 -6.65 3.98 -7.82
C THR A 132 -5.30 4.57 -8.22
N VAL A 133 -5.20 5.90 -8.20
CA VAL A 133 -3.98 6.66 -8.54
C VAL A 133 -3.18 7.00 -7.29
N ILE A 134 -3.85 7.41 -6.22
CA ILE A 134 -3.21 7.85 -4.97
C ILE A 134 -2.46 6.69 -4.30
N ASN A 135 -3.05 5.51 -4.18
CA ASN A 135 -2.44 4.39 -3.48
C ASN A 135 -1.10 3.93 -4.08
N PRO A 136 -0.95 3.71 -5.40
CA PRO A 136 0.35 3.43 -6.02
C PRO A 136 1.36 4.58 -5.85
N LEU A 137 0.89 5.83 -5.90
CA LEU A 137 1.74 7.00 -5.73
C LEU A 137 2.29 7.09 -4.31
N LEU A 138 1.46 6.86 -3.27
CA LEU A 138 1.87 6.82 -1.87
C LEU A 138 2.92 5.73 -1.61
N ARG A 139 2.78 4.55 -2.24
CA ARG A 139 3.78 3.46 -2.15
C ARG A 139 5.15 3.88 -2.70
N THR A 140 5.19 4.72 -3.75
CA THR A 140 6.42 5.19 -4.38
C THR A 140 7.06 6.38 -3.68
N MET A 141 6.27 7.33 -3.19
CA MET A 141 6.78 8.53 -2.53
C MET A 141 7.19 8.30 -1.07
N ARG A 142 6.63 7.28 -0.41
CA ARG A 142 6.90 6.95 1.00
C ARG A 142 6.84 8.18 1.91
N ALA A 143 5.74 8.89 1.83
CA ALA A 143 5.54 10.07 2.66
C ALA A 143 5.23 9.70 4.11
N GLU A 144 5.49 10.63 5.01
CA GLU A 144 5.11 10.55 6.42
C GLU A 144 3.65 10.11 6.59
N ASN A 145 3.40 9.24 7.58
CA ASN A 145 2.10 8.60 7.78
C ASN A 145 0.95 9.61 7.89
N SER A 146 1.15 10.75 8.55
CA SER A 146 0.17 11.83 8.67
C SER A 146 -0.33 12.35 7.33
N VAL A 147 0.56 12.56 6.37
CA VAL A 147 0.22 13.00 5.00
C VAL A 147 -0.43 11.86 4.23
N SER A 148 0.14 10.66 4.34
CA SER A 148 -0.36 9.47 3.64
C SER A 148 -1.79 9.13 4.03
N GLN A 149 -2.14 9.24 5.31
CA GLN A 149 -3.50 9.01 5.79
C GLN A 149 -4.48 10.04 5.24
N VAL A 150 -4.16 11.34 5.31
CA VAL A 150 -5.05 12.38 4.77
C VAL A 150 -5.33 12.16 3.29
N LEU A 151 -4.29 11.94 2.48
CA LEU A 151 -4.43 11.72 1.04
C LEU A 151 -5.23 10.46 0.72
N ARG A 152 -5.04 9.38 1.49
CA ARG A 152 -5.79 8.13 1.32
C ARG A 152 -7.27 8.32 1.64
N TRP A 153 -7.58 8.89 2.80
CA TRP A 153 -8.96 9.14 3.22
C TRP A 153 -9.67 10.10 2.27
N GLU A 154 -9.01 11.20 1.91
CA GLU A 154 -9.54 12.14 0.95
C GLU A 154 -9.82 11.46 -0.40
N GLY A 155 -8.83 10.75 -0.96
CA GLY A 155 -8.97 10.11 -2.26
C GLY A 155 -10.10 9.09 -2.36
N ILE A 156 -10.45 8.40 -1.24
CA ILE A 156 -11.54 7.43 -1.23
C ILE A 156 -12.90 8.13 -1.04
N LEU A 157 -12.97 9.12 -0.16
CA LEU A 157 -14.24 9.78 0.15
C LEU A 157 -14.64 10.82 -0.91
N ILE A 158 -13.68 11.44 -1.61
CA ILE A 158 -13.99 12.45 -2.62
C ILE A 158 -14.58 11.84 -3.91
N ASP A 159 -14.26 10.57 -4.22
CA ASP A 159 -14.76 9.89 -5.42
C ASP A 159 -16.30 9.85 -5.47
N PRO A 160 -17.01 9.26 -4.50
CA PRO A 160 -18.48 9.27 -4.52
C PRO A 160 -19.06 10.69 -4.37
N VAL A 161 -18.41 11.59 -3.63
CA VAL A 161 -18.88 12.97 -3.47
C VAL A 161 -18.80 13.72 -4.80
N GLY A 162 -17.70 13.58 -5.53
CA GLY A 162 -17.53 14.21 -6.83
C GLY A 162 -18.42 13.61 -7.92
N ALA A 163 -18.59 12.28 -7.93
CA ALA A 163 -19.52 11.62 -8.84
C ALA A 163 -20.96 12.14 -8.63
N LEU A 164 -21.42 12.22 -7.38
CA LEU A 164 -22.74 12.76 -7.06
C LEU A 164 -22.88 14.24 -7.43
N LEU A 165 -21.86 15.06 -7.21
CA LEU A 165 -21.85 16.45 -7.62
C LEU A 165 -21.90 16.59 -9.15
N ALA A 166 -21.17 15.76 -9.88
CA ALA A 166 -21.20 15.75 -11.34
C ALA A 166 -22.58 15.36 -11.88
N VAL A 167 -23.23 14.36 -11.27
CA VAL A 167 -24.62 13.98 -11.62
C VAL A 167 -25.59 15.12 -11.32
N LEU A 168 -25.46 15.78 -10.17
CA LEU A 168 -26.31 16.93 -9.82
C LEU A 168 -26.22 18.05 -10.87
N VAL A 169 -24.97 18.43 -11.22
CA VAL A 169 -24.74 19.47 -12.22
C VAL A 169 -25.26 19.04 -13.59
N PHE A 170 -25.00 17.79 -14.00
CA PHE A 170 -25.48 17.23 -15.26
C PHE A 170 -27.02 17.23 -15.36
N GLN A 171 -27.69 16.79 -14.32
CA GLN A 171 -29.17 16.80 -14.26
C GLN A 171 -29.71 18.24 -14.27
N TYR A 172 -29.08 19.16 -13.57
CA TYR A 172 -29.44 20.59 -13.63
C TYR A 172 -29.37 21.14 -15.06
N LEU A 173 -28.32 20.78 -15.81
CA LEU A 173 -28.15 21.20 -17.20
C LEU A 173 -29.22 20.62 -18.14
N LEU A 174 -29.65 19.38 -17.92
CA LEU A 174 -30.65 18.72 -18.77
C LEU A 174 -32.09 19.11 -18.45
N THR A 175 -32.44 19.27 -17.17
CA THR A 175 -33.83 19.40 -16.72
C THR A 175 -34.18 20.78 -16.17
N GLY A 176 -33.20 21.58 -15.80
CA GLY A 176 -33.39 22.94 -15.26
C GLY A 176 -34.08 23.04 -13.90
N GLN A 177 -34.70 21.99 -13.39
CA GLN A 177 -35.48 22.01 -12.13
C GLN A 177 -35.39 20.68 -11.36
N ASN A 178 -35.56 20.74 -10.03
CA ASN A 178 -35.62 19.60 -9.09
C ASN A 178 -34.32 18.81 -8.82
N SER A 179 -33.16 19.27 -9.29
CA SER A 179 -31.87 18.58 -9.10
C SER A 179 -31.52 18.34 -7.61
N PHE A 180 -31.96 19.21 -6.71
CA PHE A 180 -31.70 19.04 -5.27
C PHE A 180 -32.39 17.78 -4.69
N TRP A 181 -33.65 17.53 -5.06
CA TRP A 181 -34.37 16.34 -4.60
C TRP A 181 -33.78 15.05 -5.16
N LEU A 182 -33.35 15.06 -6.41
CA LEU A 182 -32.66 13.93 -7.03
C LEU A 182 -31.31 13.66 -6.34
N PHE A 183 -30.55 14.70 -6.04
CA PHE A 183 -29.33 14.58 -5.24
C PHE A 183 -29.59 14.02 -3.84
N ALA A 184 -30.56 14.58 -3.12
CA ALA A 184 -30.95 14.11 -1.80
C ALA A 184 -31.40 12.62 -1.83
N SER A 185 -32.14 12.22 -2.88
CA SER A 185 -32.54 10.82 -3.08
C SER A 185 -31.36 9.91 -3.35
N SER A 186 -30.38 10.34 -4.15
CA SER A 186 -29.16 9.55 -4.43
C SER A 186 -28.31 9.38 -3.18
N VAL A 187 -28.13 10.43 -2.40
CA VAL A 187 -27.40 10.36 -1.12
C VAL A 187 -28.13 9.44 -0.12
N THR A 188 -29.45 9.57 0.00
CA THR A 188 -30.21 8.74 0.94
C THR A 188 -30.28 7.28 0.47
N ALA A 189 -30.53 7.02 -0.81
CA ALA A 189 -30.52 5.68 -1.38
C ALA A 189 -29.17 5.01 -1.20
N GLY A 190 -28.07 5.68 -1.58
CA GLY A 190 -26.70 5.15 -1.43
C GLY A 190 -26.33 4.86 0.02
N THR A 191 -26.69 5.77 0.94
CA THR A 191 -26.40 5.58 2.36
C THR A 191 -27.19 4.42 2.95
N LEU A 192 -28.50 4.35 2.71
CA LEU A 192 -29.35 3.31 3.27
C LEU A 192 -29.01 1.92 2.68
N THR A 193 -28.85 1.82 1.37
CA THR A 193 -28.47 0.54 0.71
C THR A 193 -27.08 0.10 1.11
N GLY A 194 -26.11 1.02 1.21
CA GLY A 194 -24.76 0.73 1.66
C GLY A 194 -24.70 0.22 3.11
N LEU A 195 -25.41 0.86 4.03
CA LEU A 195 -25.53 0.41 5.42
C LEU A 195 -26.26 -0.93 5.53
N ALA A 196 -27.36 -1.11 4.80
CA ALA A 196 -28.12 -2.38 4.77
C ALA A 196 -27.27 -3.52 4.20
N GLY A 197 -26.53 -3.26 3.11
CA GLY A 197 -25.59 -4.21 2.50
C GLY A 197 -24.45 -4.58 3.47
N ALA A 198 -23.87 -3.60 4.15
CA ALA A 198 -22.83 -3.82 5.14
C ALA A 198 -23.34 -4.63 6.34
N TRP A 199 -24.49 -4.28 6.88
CA TRP A 199 -25.09 -4.97 8.02
C TRP A 199 -25.43 -6.41 7.67
N SER A 200 -26.11 -6.65 6.54
CA SER A 200 -26.53 -7.98 6.11
C SER A 200 -25.34 -8.90 5.83
N LEU A 201 -24.35 -8.44 5.05
CA LEU A 201 -23.12 -9.21 4.83
C LEU A 201 -22.35 -9.42 6.13
N GLY A 202 -22.25 -8.40 6.97
CA GLY A 202 -21.59 -8.50 8.28
C GLY A 202 -22.23 -9.56 9.17
N GLN A 203 -23.58 -9.72 9.15
CA GLN A 203 -24.25 -10.80 9.90
C GLN A 203 -23.91 -12.20 9.35
N VAL A 204 -23.87 -12.34 8.02
CA VAL A 204 -23.50 -13.61 7.38
C VAL A 204 -22.08 -14.01 7.75
N LEU A 205 -21.14 -13.06 7.71
CA LEU A 205 -19.74 -13.29 8.04
C LEU A 205 -19.54 -13.64 9.54
N ARG A 206 -20.17 -12.89 10.46
CA ARG A 206 -20.08 -13.13 11.92
C ARG A 206 -20.66 -14.47 12.35
N LYS A 207 -21.76 -14.88 11.73
CA LYS A 207 -22.43 -16.15 12.09
C LYS A 207 -21.85 -17.37 11.39
N HIS A 208 -20.81 -17.19 10.57
CA HIS A 208 -20.15 -18.26 9.81
C HIS A 208 -21.16 -19.11 9.01
N TRP A 209 -22.19 -18.44 8.41
CA TRP A 209 -23.20 -19.16 7.64
C TRP A 209 -22.68 -19.73 6.33
N VAL A 210 -21.50 -19.30 5.92
CA VAL A 210 -20.87 -19.66 4.63
C VAL A 210 -19.47 -20.23 4.90
N PRO A 211 -19.08 -21.32 4.22
CA PRO A 211 -17.72 -21.86 4.33
C PRO A 211 -16.65 -20.87 3.86
N GLU A 212 -15.44 -20.96 4.41
CA GLU A 212 -14.33 -20.03 4.12
C GLU A 212 -14.03 -19.89 2.62
N TYR A 213 -14.06 -20.99 1.86
CA TYR A 213 -13.78 -20.94 0.42
C TYR A 213 -14.81 -20.15 -0.41
N LEU A 214 -16.02 -19.90 0.11
CA LEU A 214 -17.06 -19.09 -0.54
C LEU A 214 -17.07 -17.63 -0.06
N LEU A 215 -16.37 -17.27 1.02
CA LEU A 215 -16.44 -15.93 1.61
C LEU A 215 -16.09 -14.83 0.61
N ASN A 216 -15.05 -15.03 -0.18
CA ASN A 216 -14.58 -14.06 -1.15
C ASN A 216 -15.58 -13.88 -2.30
N VAL A 217 -16.10 -14.99 -2.80
CA VAL A 217 -17.06 -14.99 -3.92
C VAL A 217 -18.40 -14.39 -3.49
N LEU A 218 -18.89 -14.77 -2.29
CA LEU A 218 -20.10 -14.20 -1.71
C LEU A 218 -19.97 -12.69 -1.48
N THR A 219 -18.84 -12.25 -0.92
CA THR A 219 -18.60 -10.82 -0.70
C THR A 219 -18.62 -10.05 -2.01
N LEU A 220 -17.97 -10.59 -3.07
CA LEU A 220 -17.99 -9.99 -4.39
C LEU A 220 -19.42 -9.87 -4.94
N ALA A 221 -20.19 -10.97 -4.90
CA ALA A 221 -21.56 -10.99 -5.35
C ALA A 221 -22.45 -9.99 -4.56
N TRP A 222 -22.22 -9.88 -3.24
CA TRP A 222 -22.97 -8.96 -2.38
C TRP A 222 -22.68 -7.50 -2.70
N VAL A 223 -21.40 -7.16 -2.99
CA VAL A 223 -21.00 -5.81 -3.42
C VAL A 223 -21.66 -5.44 -4.74
N VAL A 224 -21.58 -6.35 -5.73
CA VAL A 224 -22.22 -6.15 -7.04
C VAL A 224 -23.73 -5.97 -6.90
N PHE A 225 -24.37 -6.79 -6.09
CA PHE A 225 -25.81 -6.70 -5.83
C PHE A 225 -26.17 -5.37 -5.14
N THR A 226 -25.42 -4.96 -4.11
CA THR A 226 -25.66 -3.70 -3.40
C THR A 226 -25.47 -2.50 -4.32
N PHE A 227 -24.44 -2.52 -5.17
CA PHE A 227 -24.20 -1.52 -6.20
C PHE A 227 -25.38 -1.40 -7.14
N ALA A 228 -25.79 -2.52 -7.77
CA ALA A 228 -26.87 -2.55 -8.75
C ALA A 228 -28.23 -2.16 -8.14
N LEU A 229 -28.52 -2.64 -6.92
CA LEU A 229 -29.74 -2.27 -6.20
C LEU A 229 -29.82 -0.78 -5.90
N SER A 230 -28.69 -0.21 -5.42
CA SER A 230 -28.63 1.23 -5.13
C SER A 230 -28.82 2.05 -6.41
N ASP A 231 -28.09 1.69 -7.47
CA ASP A 231 -28.14 2.40 -8.75
C ASP A 231 -29.52 2.31 -9.44
N ALA A 232 -30.22 1.21 -9.26
CA ALA A 232 -31.62 1.04 -9.71
C ALA A 232 -32.59 1.93 -8.93
N LEU A 233 -32.32 2.22 -7.65
CA LEU A 233 -33.16 3.12 -6.83
C LEU A 233 -32.91 4.60 -7.16
N SER A 234 -31.66 4.96 -7.39
CA SER A 234 -31.26 6.31 -7.79
C SER A 234 -29.93 6.27 -8.53
N HIS A 235 -29.86 6.87 -9.71
CA HIS A 235 -28.68 6.87 -10.55
C HIS A 235 -27.43 7.35 -9.81
N GLU A 236 -26.28 6.65 -10.04
CA GLU A 236 -24.96 6.91 -9.46
C GLU A 236 -24.88 6.79 -7.92
N SER A 237 -25.96 6.41 -7.25
CA SER A 237 -25.94 6.18 -5.81
C SER A 237 -25.16 4.90 -5.43
N GLY A 238 -24.97 3.99 -6.38
CA GLY A 238 -24.26 2.72 -6.20
C GLY A 238 -22.83 2.91 -5.75
N LEU A 239 -22.11 3.90 -6.27
CA LEU A 239 -20.73 4.20 -5.87
C LEU A 239 -20.63 4.61 -4.39
N LEU A 240 -21.59 5.44 -3.94
CA LEU A 240 -21.68 5.82 -2.51
C LEU A 240 -22.01 4.60 -1.64
N ALA A 241 -22.96 3.77 -2.08
CA ALA A 241 -23.39 2.59 -1.35
C ALA A 241 -22.23 1.62 -1.08
N VAL A 242 -21.45 1.27 -2.10
CA VAL A 242 -20.33 0.33 -1.95
C VAL A 242 -19.18 0.94 -1.15
N THR A 243 -18.98 2.26 -1.22
CA THR A 243 -17.97 2.95 -0.39
C THR A 243 -18.34 2.88 1.08
N ILE A 244 -19.60 3.22 1.43
CA ILE A 244 -20.11 3.13 2.81
C ILE A 244 -20.06 1.69 3.30
N MET A 245 -20.48 0.73 2.46
CA MET A 245 -20.42 -0.68 2.77
C MET A 245 -18.98 -1.14 3.08
N GLY A 246 -18.00 -0.73 2.27
CA GLY A 246 -16.59 -1.03 2.48
C GLY A 246 -16.06 -0.45 3.79
N VAL A 247 -16.27 0.84 4.04
CA VAL A 247 -15.83 1.52 5.27
C VAL A 247 -16.45 0.87 6.51
N TRP A 248 -17.75 0.55 6.46
CA TRP A 248 -18.43 -0.08 7.58
C TRP A 248 -17.89 -1.48 7.89
N LEU A 249 -17.76 -2.34 6.88
CA LEU A 249 -17.21 -3.70 7.04
C LEU A 249 -15.76 -3.67 7.50
N GLY A 250 -14.93 -2.76 6.98
CA GLY A 250 -13.53 -2.59 7.38
C GLY A 250 -13.34 -2.19 8.85
N ASN A 251 -14.39 -1.60 9.48
CA ASN A 251 -14.38 -1.18 10.88
C ASN A 251 -15.20 -2.10 11.81
N MET A 252 -15.80 -3.16 11.29
CA MET A 252 -16.49 -4.15 12.11
C MET A 252 -15.49 -4.96 12.94
N LYS A 253 -15.82 -5.19 14.21
CA LYS A 253 -15.09 -6.12 15.08
C LYS A 253 -15.54 -7.56 14.75
N ASP A 254 -14.65 -8.53 14.98
CA ASP A 254 -14.92 -9.97 14.87
C ASP A 254 -15.19 -10.49 13.44
N ILE A 255 -14.67 -9.83 12.42
CA ILE A 255 -14.65 -10.32 11.05
C ILE A 255 -13.20 -10.52 10.60
N ALA A 256 -12.90 -11.66 9.97
CA ALA A 256 -11.60 -11.92 9.36
C ALA A 256 -11.40 -11.10 8.07
N VAL A 257 -11.35 -9.77 8.21
CA VAL A 257 -11.22 -8.80 7.10
C VAL A 257 -9.96 -9.08 6.28
N HIS A 258 -8.93 -9.66 6.89
CA HIS A 258 -7.62 -9.87 6.26
C HIS A 258 -7.67 -10.89 5.10
N GLU A 259 -8.41 -11.97 5.25
CA GLU A 259 -8.57 -12.98 4.19
C GLU A 259 -9.34 -12.43 2.99
N ILE A 260 -10.35 -11.60 3.27
CA ILE A 260 -11.13 -10.91 2.25
C ILE A 260 -10.25 -9.89 1.50
N LEU A 261 -9.35 -9.19 2.17
CA LEU A 261 -8.47 -8.18 1.56
C LEU A 261 -7.42 -8.79 0.63
N SER A 262 -6.83 -9.93 0.95
CA SER A 262 -5.75 -10.53 0.14
C SER A 262 -6.22 -10.97 -1.25
N PHE A 263 -7.39 -11.59 -1.35
CA PHE A 263 -8.00 -11.97 -2.63
C PHE A 263 -8.38 -10.74 -3.46
N LYS A 264 -8.92 -9.72 -2.81
CA LYS A 264 -9.38 -8.50 -3.48
C LYS A 264 -8.24 -7.64 -4.01
N GLU A 265 -7.08 -7.59 -3.35
CA GLU A 265 -5.92 -6.86 -3.88
C GLU A 265 -5.53 -7.38 -5.27
N SER A 266 -5.51 -8.70 -5.46
CA SER A 266 -5.23 -9.31 -6.78
C SER A 266 -6.31 -8.99 -7.81
N LEU A 267 -7.58 -9.03 -7.42
CA LEU A 267 -8.70 -8.70 -8.29
C LEU A 267 -8.68 -7.23 -8.71
N SER A 268 -8.41 -6.32 -7.76
CA SER A 268 -8.30 -4.89 -8.07
C SER A 268 -7.14 -4.56 -9.00
N ILE A 269 -6.01 -5.23 -8.87
CA ILE A 269 -4.89 -5.07 -9.81
C ILE A 269 -5.35 -5.42 -11.23
N ILE A 270 -6.08 -6.51 -11.41
CA ILE A 270 -6.62 -6.91 -12.72
C ILE A 270 -7.63 -5.88 -13.22
N ILE A 271 -8.62 -5.52 -12.39
CA ILE A 271 -9.68 -4.56 -12.74
C ILE A 271 -9.06 -3.21 -13.14
N ILE A 272 -8.18 -2.66 -12.32
CA ILE A 272 -7.50 -1.39 -12.59
C ILE A 272 -6.71 -1.49 -13.90
N SER A 273 -6.02 -2.60 -14.14
CA SER A 273 -5.24 -2.79 -15.37
C SER A 273 -6.14 -2.80 -16.61
N VAL A 274 -7.24 -3.56 -16.58
CA VAL A 274 -8.21 -3.60 -17.68
C VAL A 274 -8.82 -2.23 -17.92
N LEU A 275 -9.28 -1.56 -16.84
CA LEU A 275 -9.92 -0.26 -16.93
C LEU A 275 -9.00 0.81 -17.56
N PHE A 276 -7.74 0.90 -17.10
CA PHE A 276 -6.82 1.92 -17.63
C PHE A 276 -6.36 1.62 -19.05
N VAL A 277 -6.17 0.36 -19.43
CA VAL A 277 -5.85 -0.01 -20.82
C VAL A 277 -7.03 0.29 -21.74
N VAL A 278 -8.25 -0.10 -21.36
CA VAL A 278 -9.45 0.12 -22.15
C VAL A 278 -9.78 1.62 -22.27
N LEU A 279 -9.74 2.37 -21.17
CA LEU A 279 -9.98 3.80 -21.22
C LEU A 279 -8.85 4.56 -21.92
N GLY A 280 -7.60 4.13 -21.76
CA GLY A 280 -6.47 4.68 -22.51
C GLY A 280 -6.62 4.48 -24.02
N ALA A 281 -7.16 3.33 -24.44
CA ALA A 281 -7.40 3.02 -25.86
C ALA A 281 -8.48 3.93 -26.50
N ARG A 282 -9.35 4.55 -25.73
CA ARG A 282 -10.36 5.52 -26.21
C ARG A 282 -9.80 6.94 -26.38
N VAL A 283 -8.59 7.21 -25.89
CA VAL A 283 -8.02 8.56 -25.91
C VAL A 283 -7.37 8.83 -27.25
N HIS A 284 -7.94 9.72 -28.02
CA HIS A 284 -7.36 10.18 -29.29
C HIS A 284 -6.37 11.32 -29.03
N PRO A 285 -5.05 11.11 -29.23
CA PRO A 285 -4.05 12.14 -28.98
C PRO A 285 -4.27 13.43 -29.77
N ALA A 286 -4.85 13.33 -30.97
CA ALA A 286 -5.18 14.47 -31.81
C ALA A 286 -6.20 15.41 -31.12
N GLU A 287 -7.26 14.88 -30.53
CA GLU A 287 -8.27 15.67 -29.83
C GLU A 287 -7.70 16.40 -28.61
N ILE A 288 -6.75 15.76 -27.91
CA ILE A 288 -6.04 16.41 -26.80
C ILE A 288 -5.18 17.56 -27.31
N LEU A 289 -4.46 17.37 -28.41
CA LEU A 289 -3.60 18.41 -29.00
C LEU A 289 -4.42 19.59 -29.53
N ASP A 290 -5.61 19.33 -30.08
CA ASP A 290 -6.54 20.35 -30.58
C ASP A 290 -7.08 21.28 -29.48
N THR A 291 -7.04 20.85 -28.20
CA THR A 291 -7.39 21.74 -27.06
C THR A 291 -6.42 22.92 -26.92
N GLY A 292 -5.21 22.82 -27.45
CA GLY A 292 -4.23 23.90 -27.55
C GLY A 292 -4.01 24.67 -26.23
N TRP A 293 -4.01 26.00 -26.33
CA TRP A 293 -3.82 26.90 -25.17
C TRP A 293 -4.93 26.77 -24.11
N GLN A 294 -6.14 26.42 -24.51
CA GLN A 294 -7.27 26.27 -23.61
C GLN A 294 -7.00 25.09 -22.63
N GLY A 295 -6.52 23.95 -23.14
CA GLY A 295 -6.15 22.80 -22.29
C GLY A 295 -5.04 23.13 -21.30
N VAL A 296 -4.00 23.89 -21.74
CA VAL A 296 -2.92 24.32 -20.85
C VAL A 296 -3.43 25.25 -19.75
N SER A 297 -4.28 26.23 -20.09
CA SER A 297 -4.85 27.17 -19.11
C SER A 297 -5.70 26.42 -18.06
N ILE A 298 -6.50 25.46 -18.48
CA ILE A 298 -7.31 24.62 -17.58
C ILE A 298 -6.41 23.79 -16.65
N LEU A 299 -5.34 23.20 -17.16
CA LEU A 299 -4.37 22.47 -16.35
C LEU A 299 -3.77 23.36 -15.25
N LEU A 300 -3.36 24.57 -15.61
CA LEU A 300 -2.81 25.54 -14.66
C LEU A 300 -3.85 25.97 -13.60
N ILE A 301 -5.10 26.16 -13.99
CA ILE A 301 -6.22 26.47 -13.09
C ILE A 301 -6.40 25.33 -12.07
N VAL A 302 -6.47 24.09 -12.54
CA VAL A 302 -6.65 22.91 -11.67
C VAL A 302 -5.48 22.75 -10.70
N LEU A 303 -4.25 22.96 -11.15
CA LEU A 303 -3.06 22.91 -10.32
C LEU A 303 -3.00 24.06 -9.31
N ALA A 304 -3.46 25.27 -9.67
CA ALA A 304 -3.45 26.43 -8.79
C ALA A 304 -4.59 26.43 -7.77
N ALA A 305 -5.77 25.91 -8.11
CA ALA A 305 -6.91 25.82 -7.20
C ALA A 305 -6.60 24.92 -5.98
N ARG A 306 -5.89 23.84 -6.19
CA ARG A 306 -5.61 22.85 -5.15
C ARG A 306 -4.85 23.41 -3.94
N PRO A 307 -3.72 24.13 -4.07
CA PRO A 307 -3.05 24.76 -2.94
C PRO A 307 -3.96 25.69 -2.13
N ILE A 308 -4.76 26.50 -2.79
CA ILE A 308 -5.68 27.43 -2.14
C ILE A 308 -6.65 26.65 -1.23
N VAL A 309 -7.27 25.61 -1.78
CA VAL A 309 -8.23 24.77 -1.05
C VAL A 309 -7.58 24.07 0.13
N VAL A 310 -6.43 23.44 -0.07
CA VAL A 310 -5.74 22.70 1.00
C VAL A 310 -5.32 23.65 2.13
N TRP A 311 -4.77 24.80 1.82
CA TRP A 311 -4.33 25.75 2.85
C TRP A 311 -5.50 26.30 3.67
N LEU A 312 -6.65 26.56 3.04
CA LEU A 312 -7.85 26.98 3.73
C LEU A 312 -8.48 25.85 4.55
N SER A 313 -8.60 24.66 3.97
CA SER A 313 -9.26 23.51 4.62
C SER A 313 -8.44 22.90 5.77
N THR A 314 -7.12 23.03 5.73
CA THR A 314 -6.24 22.53 6.80
C THR A 314 -5.82 23.62 7.80
N ASN A 315 -6.41 24.80 7.71
CA ASN A 315 -6.14 25.87 8.67
C ASN A 315 -6.63 25.46 10.07
N GLY A 316 -5.77 25.63 11.09
CA GLY A 316 -6.08 25.20 12.45
C GLY A 316 -5.92 23.70 12.74
N SER A 317 -5.57 22.86 11.75
CA SER A 317 -5.45 21.39 11.93
C SER A 317 -4.06 20.92 12.41
N GLY A 318 -3.16 21.84 12.79
CA GLY A 318 -1.83 21.49 13.34
C GLY A 318 -0.80 20.99 12.33
N TYR A 319 -1.12 20.96 11.03
CA TYR A 319 -0.17 20.55 9.98
C TYR A 319 0.91 21.60 9.76
N ARG A 320 2.16 21.14 9.64
CA ARG A 320 3.32 21.96 9.23
C ARG A 320 3.14 22.43 7.78
N TRP A 321 3.74 23.55 7.42
CA TRP A 321 3.66 24.08 6.05
C TRP A 321 4.17 23.07 4.99
N GLN A 322 5.19 22.26 5.33
CA GLN A 322 5.71 21.21 4.46
C GLN A 322 4.64 20.15 4.15
N GLN A 323 3.91 19.71 5.18
CA GLN A 323 2.83 18.74 5.04
C GLN A 323 1.68 19.29 4.18
N ARG A 324 1.27 20.55 4.43
CA ARG A 324 0.26 21.23 3.61
C ARG A 324 0.69 21.36 2.16
N SER A 325 1.95 21.71 1.91
CA SER A 325 2.51 21.83 0.55
C SER A 325 2.50 20.48 -0.17
N LEU A 326 2.84 19.38 0.51
CA LEU A 326 2.81 18.06 -0.09
C LEU A 326 1.38 17.58 -0.38
N ILE A 327 0.43 17.79 0.54
CA ILE A 327 -1.00 17.49 0.33
C ILE A 327 -1.57 18.35 -0.84
N SER A 328 -1.12 19.60 -0.97
CA SER A 328 -1.52 20.48 -2.06
C SER A 328 -1.00 19.99 -3.42
N TRP A 329 0.21 19.47 -3.46
CA TRP A 329 0.83 19.00 -4.70
C TRP A 329 0.26 17.67 -5.18
N VAL A 330 -0.04 16.74 -4.25
CA VAL A 330 -0.49 15.39 -4.58
C VAL A 330 -2.00 15.36 -4.71
N ALA A 331 -2.49 15.48 -5.93
CA ALA A 331 -3.92 15.40 -6.26
C ALA A 331 -4.12 14.85 -7.68
N PRO A 332 -3.68 13.61 -7.98
CA PRO A 332 -3.86 13.03 -9.30
C PRO A 332 -5.34 12.76 -9.56
N ARG A 333 -5.80 13.00 -10.78
CA ARG A 333 -7.18 12.76 -11.16
C ARG A 333 -7.41 11.30 -11.51
N GLY A 334 -8.60 10.79 -11.19
CA GLY A 334 -8.91 9.36 -11.22
C GLY A 334 -9.71 8.93 -12.44
N ILE A 335 -9.93 7.60 -12.48
CA ILE A 335 -10.64 6.89 -13.57
C ILE A 335 -12.14 7.20 -13.58
N VAL A 336 -12.74 7.52 -12.42
CA VAL A 336 -14.16 7.88 -12.31
C VAL A 336 -14.47 9.11 -13.15
N ALA A 337 -13.60 10.12 -13.11
CA ALA A 337 -13.73 11.32 -13.93
C ALA A 337 -13.74 10.98 -15.43
N ALA A 338 -12.88 10.05 -15.89
CA ALA A 338 -12.83 9.61 -17.28
C ALA A 338 -14.10 8.87 -17.70
N ALA A 339 -14.56 7.92 -16.88
CA ALA A 339 -15.75 7.12 -17.16
C ALA A 339 -17.01 7.98 -17.21
N VAL A 340 -17.21 8.82 -16.19
CA VAL A 340 -18.40 9.67 -16.07
C VAL A 340 -18.40 10.76 -17.12
N SER A 341 -17.24 11.37 -17.47
CA SER A 341 -17.15 12.36 -18.55
C SER A 341 -17.55 11.77 -19.90
N SER A 342 -17.10 10.54 -20.19
CA SER A 342 -17.46 9.87 -21.44
C SER A 342 -18.95 9.55 -21.53
N LEU A 343 -19.56 9.10 -20.42
CA LEU A 343 -20.99 8.85 -20.36
C LEU A 343 -21.82 10.12 -20.53
N PHE A 344 -21.42 11.19 -19.85
CA PHE A 344 -22.14 12.47 -19.93
C PHE A 344 -21.99 13.13 -21.31
N ALA A 345 -20.83 13.00 -21.93
CA ALA A 345 -20.61 13.51 -23.28
C ALA A 345 -21.57 12.85 -24.28
N LEU A 346 -21.71 11.52 -24.24
CA LEU A 346 -22.67 10.80 -25.10
C LEU A 346 -24.10 11.32 -24.92
N ARG A 347 -24.55 11.46 -23.67
CA ARG A 347 -25.92 11.96 -23.39
C ARG A 347 -26.13 13.41 -23.77
N LEU A 348 -25.08 14.26 -23.67
CA LEU A 348 -25.14 15.65 -24.11
C LEU A 348 -25.19 15.73 -25.64
N GLU A 349 -24.46 14.88 -26.36
CA GLU A 349 -24.53 14.78 -27.82
C GLU A 349 -25.93 14.33 -28.30
N GLU A 350 -26.52 13.33 -27.66
CA GLU A 350 -27.90 12.88 -27.92
C GLU A 350 -28.93 14.00 -27.69
N SER A 351 -28.68 14.89 -26.73
CA SER A 351 -29.52 16.07 -26.46
C SER A 351 -29.26 17.28 -27.36
N GLY A 352 -28.30 17.18 -28.30
CA GLY A 352 -27.95 18.23 -29.25
C GLY A 352 -27.12 19.37 -28.70
N GLN A 353 -26.48 19.22 -27.54
CA GLN A 353 -25.59 20.23 -26.98
C GLN A 353 -24.20 20.15 -27.61
N SER A 354 -23.74 21.26 -28.18
CA SER A 354 -22.40 21.39 -28.78
C SER A 354 -21.32 21.45 -27.69
N GLY A 355 -20.16 20.80 -27.94
CA GLY A 355 -18.99 20.84 -27.05
C GLY A 355 -18.83 19.66 -26.11
N ALA A 356 -19.68 18.64 -26.23
CA ALA A 356 -19.61 17.43 -25.41
C ALA A 356 -18.30 16.65 -25.63
N SER A 357 -17.79 16.54 -26.84
CA SER A 357 -16.51 15.91 -27.17
C SER A 357 -15.32 16.61 -26.49
N ALA A 358 -15.34 17.95 -26.41
CA ALA A 358 -14.31 18.72 -25.72
C ALA A 358 -14.23 18.38 -24.21
N LEU A 359 -15.37 18.01 -23.58
CA LEU A 359 -15.40 17.61 -22.18
C LEU A 359 -14.55 16.36 -21.93
N VAL A 360 -14.64 15.37 -22.83
CA VAL A 360 -13.86 14.12 -22.74
C VAL A 360 -12.37 14.42 -22.93
N ALA A 361 -12.02 15.12 -24.03
CA ALA A 361 -10.62 15.44 -24.35
C ALA A 361 -9.94 16.24 -23.23
N LEU A 362 -10.62 17.25 -22.68
CA LEU A 362 -10.12 18.04 -21.55
C LEU A 362 -9.97 17.21 -20.27
N THR A 363 -10.93 16.34 -19.96
CA THR A 363 -10.87 15.47 -18.76
C THR A 363 -9.68 14.52 -18.87
N PHE A 364 -9.49 13.86 -20.01
CA PHE A 364 -8.33 13.00 -20.23
C PHE A 364 -7.01 13.75 -20.22
N LEU A 365 -6.94 14.95 -20.80
CA LEU A 365 -5.77 15.81 -20.71
C LEU A 365 -5.37 16.04 -19.26
N ILE A 366 -6.31 16.43 -18.39
CA ILE A 366 -6.03 16.71 -16.98
C ILE A 366 -5.62 15.44 -16.24
N ILE A 367 -6.27 14.29 -16.50
CA ILE A 367 -5.89 13.02 -15.90
C ILE A 367 -4.44 12.67 -16.26
N ILE A 368 -4.13 12.65 -17.56
CA ILE A 368 -2.81 12.28 -18.06
C ILE A 368 -1.75 13.25 -17.54
N ALA A 369 -2.00 14.56 -17.65
CA ALA A 369 -1.04 15.60 -17.23
C ALA A 369 -0.78 15.55 -15.71
N THR A 370 -1.82 15.42 -14.89
CA THR A 370 -1.65 15.36 -13.43
C THR A 370 -0.98 14.06 -12.98
N VAL A 371 -1.33 12.91 -13.57
CA VAL A 371 -0.70 11.62 -13.28
C VAL A 371 0.77 11.64 -13.68
N LEU A 372 1.10 12.12 -14.89
CA LEU A 372 2.48 12.26 -15.36
C LEU A 372 3.29 13.17 -14.44
N LEU A 373 2.82 14.41 -14.25
CA LEU A 373 3.50 15.40 -13.44
C LEU A 373 3.81 14.88 -12.04
N GLN A 374 2.81 14.31 -11.38
CA GLN A 374 2.95 13.87 -10.00
C GLN A 374 3.73 12.55 -9.88
N SER A 375 3.65 11.66 -10.87
CA SER A 375 4.47 10.44 -10.90
C SER A 375 5.96 10.75 -10.86
N PHE A 376 6.40 11.77 -11.58
CA PHE A 376 7.80 12.17 -11.62
C PHE A 376 8.20 13.10 -10.47
N THR A 377 7.28 13.90 -9.96
CA THR A 377 7.61 14.98 -9.00
C THR A 377 7.25 14.65 -7.55
N ALA A 378 6.31 13.74 -7.27
CA ALA A 378 5.85 13.48 -5.90
C ALA A 378 6.97 12.99 -4.98
N ARG A 379 7.80 12.04 -5.43
CA ARG A 379 8.93 11.53 -4.65
C ARG A 379 10.02 12.58 -4.42
N PRO A 380 10.55 13.28 -5.44
CA PRO A 380 11.46 14.40 -5.24
C PRO A 380 10.90 15.47 -4.30
N MET A 381 9.63 15.84 -4.46
CA MET A 381 8.96 16.83 -3.62
C MET A 381 8.87 16.39 -2.16
N THR A 382 8.55 15.12 -1.91
CA THR A 382 8.53 14.53 -0.57
C THR A 382 9.91 14.59 0.10
N GLN A 383 10.96 14.33 -0.66
CA GLN A 383 12.35 14.42 -0.19
C GLN A 383 12.79 15.86 0.08
N LEU A 384 12.49 16.79 -0.82
CA LEU A 384 12.79 18.22 -0.67
C LEU A 384 12.11 18.83 0.56
N LEU A 385 10.88 18.43 0.84
CA LEU A 385 10.13 18.89 2.00
C LEU A 385 10.55 18.19 3.31
N GLY A 386 11.45 17.20 3.26
CA GLY A 386 11.89 16.44 4.43
C GLY A 386 10.78 15.56 5.04
N LEU A 387 9.80 15.15 4.23
CA LEU A 387 8.65 14.32 4.64
C LEU A 387 8.79 12.88 4.17
N ALA A 388 9.90 12.52 3.54
CA ALA A 388 10.16 11.14 3.12
C ALA A 388 10.48 10.29 4.35
N GLU A 389 9.74 9.22 4.56
CA GLU A 389 10.12 8.20 5.52
C GLU A 389 11.43 7.54 5.06
N ALA A 390 12.39 7.44 5.97
CA ALA A 390 13.61 6.68 5.75
C ALA A 390 13.21 5.24 5.36
N GLU A 391 14.03 4.59 4.52
CA GLU A 391 13.79 3.16 4.23
C GLU A 391 13.65 2.41 5.56
N PRO A 392 12.61 1.56 5.73
CA PRO A 392 12.42 0.83 6.98
C PRO A 392 13.55 -0.20 7.13
N ASN A 393 14.67 0.27 7.63
CA ASN A 393 15.86 -0.55 7.88
C ASN A 393 15.92 -1.08 9.32
N GLY A 394 14.99 -0.66 10.17
CA GLY A 394 14.91 -1.10 11.56
C GLY A 394 14.53 -2.58 11.69
N VAL A 395 14.73 -3.10 12.89
CA VAL A 395 14.53 -4.51 13.23
C VAL A 395 13.65 -4.64 14.47
N LEU A 396 12.57 -5.42 14.34
CA LEU A 396 11.78 -5.91 15.45
C LEU A 396 12.36 -7.22 15.95
N PHE A 397 12.76 -7.28 17.20
CA PHE A 397 13.16 -8.50 17.88
C PHE A 397 11.97 -9.07 18.65
N VAL A 398 11.63 -10.33 18.38
CA VAL A 398 10.69 -11.10 19.19
C VAL A 398 11.48 -11.86 20.24
N GLY A 399 11.38 -11.39 21.48
CA GLY A 399 12.24 -11.76 22.61
C GLY A 399 13.12 -10.58 23.05
N ALA A 400 13.28 -10.41 24.36
CA ALA A 400 14.15 -9.37 24.97
C ALA A 400 15.27 -9.98 25.83
N ASN A 401 15.58 -11.26 25.64
CA ASN A 401 16.62 -12.00 26.36
C ASN A 401 18.03 -11.48 26.07
N SER A 402 19.04 -12.03 26.73
CA SER A 402 20.44 -11.60 26.60
C SER A 402 20.97 -11.62 25.17
N VAL A 403 20.59 -12.61 24.36
CA VAL A 403 20.98 -12.72 22.95
C VAL A 403 20.32 -11.60 22.13
N ALA A 404 19.02 -11.38 22.31
CA ALA A 404 18.30 -10.32 21.64
C ALA A 404 18.88 -8.94 21.96
N ARG A 405 19.18 -8.66 23.24
CA ARG A 405 19.79 -7.40 23.67
C ARG A 405 21.18 -7.21 23.08
N ALA A 406 22.01 -8.26 23.04
CA ALA A 406 23.35 -8.16 22.46
C ALA A 406 23.30 -7.84 20.96
N LEU A 407 22.44 -8.51 20.20
CA LEU A 407 22.22 -8.26 18.78
C LEU A 407 21.63 -6.87 18.54
N ALA A 408 20.64 -6.46 19.33
CA ALA A 408 19.98 -5.16 19.23
C ALA A 408 20.97 -4.01 19.49
N ASN A 409 21.78 -4.10 20.55
CA ASN A 409 22.81 -3.10 20.85
C ASN A 409 23.83 -2.98 19.71
N ALA A 410 24.28 -4.11 19.15
CA ALA A 410 25.20 -4.11 18.03
C ALA A 410 24.63 -3.40 16.78
N LEU A 411 23.35 -3.57 16.50
CA LEU A 411 22.67 -2.88 15.39
C LEU A 411 22.41 -1.41 15.70
N GLN A 412 22.04 -1.08 16.95
CA GLN A 412 21.77 0.30 17.38
C GLN A 412 23.03 1.18 17.26
N VAL A 413 24.21 0.67 17.58
CA VAL A 413 25.49 1.38 17.40
C VAL A 413 25.74 1.78 15.94
N HIS A 414 25.20 1.01 14.98
CA HIS A 414 25.27 1.32 13.56
C HIS A 414 24.10 2.18 13.03
N GLY A 415 23.27 2.73 13.93
CA GLY A 415 22.17 3.63 13.58
C GLY A 415 20.89 2.93 13.10
N PHE A 416 20.79 1.60 13.29
CA PHE A 416 19.52 0.91 13.01
C PHE A 416 18.52 1.15 14.16
N ARG A 417 17.28 1.46 13.78
CA ARG A 417 16.18 1.47 14.74
C ARG A 417 15.89 0.04 15.17
N VAL A 418 15.95 -0.23 16.46
CA VAL A 418 15.68 -1.55 17.02
C VAL A 418 14.54 -1.46 18.02
N LYS A 419 13.63 -2.45 18.00
CA LYS A 419 12.55 -2.57 18.96
C LYS A 419 12.46 -4.01 19.44
N LEU A 420 12.38 -4.22 20.74
CA LEU A 420 12.26 -5.56 21.34
C LEU A 420 10.86 -5.75 21.88
N ALA A 421 10.22 -6.88 21.61
CA ALA A 421 8.92 -7.25 22.13
C ALA A 421 9.01 -8.53 22.94
N ASP A 422 8.56 -8.51 24.20
CA ASP A 422 8.56 -9.68 25.08
C ASP A 422 7.41 -9.62 26.08
N THR A 423 6.94 -10.78 26.52
CA THR A 423 5.95 -10.93 27.57
C THR A 423 6.56 -10.96 28.98
N SER A 424 7.88 -11.10 29.10
CA SER A 424 8.59 -11.08 30.37
C SER A 424 8.90 -9.64 30.79
N TYR A 425 8.33 -9.21 31.90
CA TYR A 425 8.60 -7.89 32.47
C TYR A 425 10.07 -7.68 32.85
N GLU A 426 10.74 -8.71 33.37
CA GLU A 426 12.15 -8.63 33.78
C GLU A 426 13.09 -8.42 32.59
N GLU A 427 12.86 -9.17 31.49
CA GLU A 427 13.66 -9.03 30.27
C GLU A 427 13.44 -7.65 29.62
N ILE A 428 12.18 -7.17 29.59
CA ILE A 428 11.84 -5.83 29.11
C ILE A 428 12.44 -4.73 29.96
N ARG A 429 12.39 -4.88 31.30
CA ARG A 429 13.02 -3.93 32.23
C ARG A 429 14.53 -3.83 31.98
N THR A 430 15.20 -4.99 31.85
CA THR A 430 16.64 -5.05 31.59
C THR A 430 16.99 -4.42 30.22
N ALA A 431 16.19 -4.69 29.17
CA ALA A 431 16.38 -4.09 27.85
C ALA A 431 16.19 -2.57 27.89
N ARG A 432 15.20 -2.06 28.64
CA ARG A 432 14.94 -0.63 28.81
C ARG A 432 16.09 0.06 29.55
N MET A 433 16.64 -0.57 30.59
CA MET A 433 17.82 -0.04 31.29
C MET A 433 19.06 -0.02 30.40
N ALA A 434 19.15 -0.88 29.39
CA ALA A 434 20.19 -0.85 28.37
C ALA A 434 19.96 0.21 27.27
N GLY A 435 18.93 1.05 27.38
CA GLY A 435 18.63 2.12 26.41
C GLY A 435 17.96 1.62 25.11
N LEU A 436 17.39 0.42 25.11
CA LEU A 436 16.69 -0.14 23.96
C LEU A 436 15.20 0.23 23.97
N ASP A 437 14.64 0.48 22.78
CA ASP A 437 13.18 0.66 22.61
C ASP A 437 12.47 -0.68 22.79
N VAL A 438 11.46 -0.72 23.65
CA VAL A 438 10.81 -1.96 24.05
C VAL A 438 9.29 -1.87 24.05
N TYR A 439 8.66 -2.96 23.71
CA TYR A 439 7.24 -3.19 23.86
C TYR A 439 7.02 -4.34 24.87
N TYR A 440 6.32 -4.05 25.96
CA TYR A 440 5.91 -5.06 26.94
C TYR A 440 4.57 -5.64 26.53
N GLY A 441 4.57 -6.89 26.12
CA GLY A 441 3.38 -7.63 25.71
C GLY A 441 3.68 -8.67 24.64
N ASP A 442 2.65 -9.44 24.30
CA ASP A 442 2.72 -10.39 23.21
C ASP A 442 2.65 -9.66 21.86
N PRO A 443 3.67 -9.78 20.99
CA PRO A 443 3.63 -9.20 19.66
C PRO A 443 2.52 -9.77 18.76
N LEU A 444 1.93 -10.92 19.17
CA LEU A 444 0.82 -11.54 18.44
C LEU A 444 -0.55 -11.04 18.89
N SER A 445 -0.63 -10.30 20.00
CA SER A 445 -1.90 -9.84 20.58
C SER A 445 -2.53 -8.71 19.79
N SER A 446 -3.84 -8.54 19.94
CA SER A 446 -4.57 -7.36 19.43
C SER A 446 -4.11 -6.05 20.08
N HIS A 447 -3.55 -6.10 21.29
CA HIS A 447 -2.91 -4.96 21.93
C HIS A 447 -1.64 -4.54 21.19
N ALA A 448 -0.85 -5.50 20.69
CA ALA A 448 0.33 -5.20 19.86
C ALA A 448 -0.08 -4.52 18.55
N ASP A 449 -1.17 -4.94 17.91
CA ASP A 449 -1.69 -4.30 16.70
C ASP A 449 -2.06 -2.82 16.93
N GLN A 450 -2.30 -2.46 18.19
CA GLN A 450 -2.66 -1.10 18.57
C GLN A 450 -1.47 -0.26 19.03
N PHE A 451 -0.55 -0.83 19.77
CA PHE A 451 0.47 -0.10 20.52
C PHE A 451 1.92 -0.46 20.14
N LEU A 452 2.13 -1.50 19.34
CA LEU A 452 3.44 -1.82 18.81
C LEU A 452 3.73 -0.92 17.59
N GLU A 453 4.36 0.21 17.84
CA GLU A 453 4.81 1.10 16.78
C GLU A 453 5.89 0.45 15.90
N LEU A 454 5.59 0.24 14.62
CA LEU A 454 6.49 -0.35 13.63
C LEU A 454 7.08 0.68 12.65
N ALA A 455 6.86 1.97 12.88
CA ALA A 455 7.41 3.02 12.04
C ALA A 455 8.94 2.91 11.92
N GLY A 456 9.46 2.85 10.68
CA GLY A 456 10.88 2.69 10.40
C GLY A 456 11.44 1.26 10.60
N ILE A 457 10.62 0.29 11.00
CA ILE A 457 10.99 -1.12 11.13
C ILE A 457 10.63 -1.86 9.85
N GLY A 458 11.56 -2.60 9.29
CA GLY A 458 11.37 -3.33 8.04
C GLY A 458 11.81 -4.79 8.06
N ARG A 459 12.21 -5.30 9.23
CA ARG A 459 12.63 -6.69 9.42
C ARG A 459 12.17 -7.21 10.77
N LEU A 460 12.01 -8.53 10.88
CA LEU A 460 11.74 -9.22 12.14
C LEU A 460 12.76 -10.31 12.38
N PHE A 461 13.30 -10.35 13.60
CA PHE A 461 14.17 -11.41 14.09
C PHE A 461 13.51 -12.11 15.29
N GLY A 462 13.07 -13.35 15.09
CA GLY A 462 12.53 -14.21 16.13
C GLY A 462 13.68 -14.82 16.94
N VAL A 463 13.96 -14.27 18.12
CA VAL A 463 15.07 -14.63 18.99
C VAL A 463 14.57 -15.07 20.38
N SER A 464 13.29 -15.35 20.52
CA SER A 464 12.73 -15.91 21.75
C SER A 464 13.25 -17.33 21.97
N ARG A 465 13.33 -17.76 23.23
CA ARG A 465 13.68 -19.14 23.61
C ARG A 465 12.66 -20.18 23.14
N ARG A 466 11.45 -19.74 22.76
CA ARG A 466 10.34 -20.59 22.30
C ARG A 466 10.29 -20.59 20.76
N SER A 467 10.69 -21.70 20.12
CA SER A 467 10.75 -21.81 18.66
C SER A 467 9.40 -21.53 18.00
N ARG A 468 8.33 -22.15 18.50
CA ARG A 468 6.97 -21.97 17.99
C ARG A 468 6.50 -20.52 18.03
N TRP A 469 6.91 -19.77 19.05
CA TRP A 469 6.59 -18.35 19.19
C TRP A 469 7.26 -17.51 18.12
N ASN A 470 8.54 -17.79 17.83
CA ASN A 470 9.28 -17.14 16.76
C ASN A 470 8.62 -17.39 15.40
N THR A 471 8.21 -18.64 15.16
CA THR A 471 7.54 -19.03 13.93
C THR A 471 6.20 -18.32 13.75
N LEU A 472 5.35 -18.30 14.77
CA LEU A 472 4.06 -17.58 14.73
C LEU A 472 4.24 -16.09 14.49
N ALA A 473 5.24 -15.48 15.12
CA ALA A 473 5.56 -14.08 14.88
C ALA A 473 6.03 -13.84 13.44
N CYS A 474 6.91 -14.70 12.90
CA CYS A 474 7.34 -14.62 11.51
C CYS A 474 6.15 -14.77 10.56
N MET A 475 5.21 -15.68 10.82
CA MET A 475 4.00 -15.87 10.00
C MET A 475 3.10 -14.62 10.04
N LYS A 476 2.84 -14.06 11.22
CA LYS A 476 2.03 -12.85 11.38
C LYS A 476 2.63 -11.68 10.62
N PHE A 477 3.91 -11.42 10.78
CA PHE A 477 4.59 -10.25 10.20
C PHE A 477 5.13 -10.48 8.78
N ARG A 478 4.98 -11.68 8.22
CA ARG A 478 5.36 -12.00 6.84
C ARG A 478 4.66 -11.11 5.81
N HIS A 479 3.39 -10.77 6.05
CA HIS A 479 2.63 -9.86 5.19
C HIS A 479 3.11 -8.42 5.28
N GLU A 480 3.60 -8.00 6.44
CA GLU A 480 4.00 -6.61 6.70
C GLU A 480 5.42 -6.33 6.20
N PHE A 481 6.36 -7.23 6.46
CA PHE A 481 7.78 -7.04 6.11
C PHE A 481 8.22 -7.80 4.86
N GLY A 482 7.44 -8.78 4.42
CA GLY A 482 7.80 -9.69 3.32
C GLY A 482 8.52 -10.97 3.81
N ALA A 483 8.36 -12.06 3.06
CA ALA A 483 8.88 -13.38 3.44
C ALA A 483 10.41 -13.43 3.61
N GLN A 484 11.15 -12.61 2.84
CA GLN A 484 12.62 -12.56 2.88
C GLN A 484 13.19 -11.62 3.96
N ARG A 485 12.32 -11.02 4.79
CA ARG A 485 12.73 -10.06 5.82
C ARG A 485 12.32 -10.48 7.23
N VAL A 486 11.75 -11.68 7.37
CA VAL A 486 11.39 -12.27 8.65
C VAL A 486 12.25 -13.51 8.87
N PHE A 487 13.00 -13.54 9.97
CA PHE A 487 13.97 -14.58 10.25
C PHE A 487 13.74 -15.16 11.65
N SER A 488 14.02 -16.44 11.84
CA SER A 488 13.96 -17.11 13.13
C SER A 488 15.30 -17.73 13.48
N LEU A 489 15.77 -17.50 14.71
CA LEU A 489 16.93 -18.20 15.27
C LEU A 489 16.51 -19.63 15.64
N ARG A 490 17.36 -20.60 15.29
CA ARG A 490 17.15 -21.99 15.62
C ARG A 490 17.22 -22.23 17.14
N ASN A 491 16.33 -23.05 17.67
CA ASN A 491 16.39 -23.52 19.05
C ASN A 491 16.86 -24.98 19.10
N SER A 492 17.36 -25.43 20.24
CA SER A 492 17.81 -26.82 20.43
C SER A 492 16.67 -27.83 20.34
N GLU A 493 15.44 -27.41 20.64
CA GLU A 493 14.24 -28.25 20.51
C GLU A 493 13.94 -28.63 19.06
N ASP A 494 14.40 -27.83 18.09
CA ASP A 494 14.22 -28.10 16.65
C ASP A 494 15.02 -29.34 16.16
N ASN A 495 15.99 -29.85 16.93
CA ASN A 495 16.80 -31.03 16.61
C ASN A 495 16.14 -32.35 17.02
N ASP A 496 15.31 -32.33 18.08
CA ASP A 496 14.68 -33.51 18.66
C ASP A 496 13.27 -33.76 18.09
N GLU A 497 12.79 -32.87 17.20
CA GLU A 497 11.49 -33.06 16.57
C GLU A 497 11.55 -34.23 15.57
N SER A 498 10.75 -35.28 15.86
CA SER A 498 10.49 -36.34 14.88
C SER A 498 9.86 -35.75 13.61
N ASP A 499 10.03 -36.39 12.47
CA ASP A 499 9.41 -35.96 11.19
C ASP A 499 7.90 -35.69 11.29
N ARG A 500 7.24 -36.28 12.30
CA ARG A 500 5.80 -36.07 12.55
C ARG A 500 5.47 -34.75 13.26
N SER A 501 6.43 -34.15 13.95
CA SER A 501 6.26 -32.88 14.68
C SER A 501 6.95 -31.70 13.99
N ARG A 502 7.76 -31.96 12.95
CA ARG A 502 8.47 -30.95 12.16
C ARG A 502 7.48 -30.11 11.36
N LEU A 503 7.64 -28.79 11.43
CA LEU A 503 6.88 -27.86 10.59
C LEU A 503 7.17 -28.10 9.10
N ALA A 504 6.13 -28.10 8.29
CA ALA A 504 6.30 -28.14 6.83
C ALA A 504 7.12 -26.93 6.35
N ASP A 505 7.93 -27.13 5.31
CA ASP A 505 8.89 -26.14 4.82
C ASP A 505 8.22 -24.82 4.40
N ASP A 506 6.97 -24.86 3.96
CA ASP A 506 6.17 -23.67 3.61
C ASP A 506 5.90 -22.72 4.78
N TYR A 507 5.91 -23.24 6.00
CA TYR A 507 5.68 -22.48 7.23
C TYR A 507 6.98 -22.14 7.97
N ALA A 508 8.10 -22.76 7.59
CA ALA A 508 9.38 -22.51 8.23
C ALA A 508 9.94 -21.14 7.81
N PRO A 509 10.20 -20.22 8.75
CA PRO A 509 10.84 -18.96 8.42
C PRO A 509 12.31 -19.17 8.03
N PRO A 510 12.90 -18.28 7.19
CA PRO A 510 14.32 -18.23 6.94
C PRO A 510 15.13 -18.25 8.24
N ARG A 511 16.21 -19.01 8.27
CA ARG A 511 17.03 -19.16 9.47
C ARG A 511 17.95 -17.93 9.66
N LEU A 512 18.04 -17.47 10.90
CA LEU A 512 18.97 -16.41 11.27
C LEU A 512 20.36 -17.04 11.51
N PHE A 513 21.38 -16.58 10.78
CA PHE A 513 22.80 -17.00 10.88
C PHE A 513 23.10 -18.44 10.44
N GLY A 514 22.20 -19.07 9.66
CA GLY A 514 22.40 -20.40 9.09
C GLY A 514 22.01 -21.57 10.01
N PRO A 515 22.14 -22.80 9.50
CA PRO A 515 21.61 -24.01 10.16
C PRO A 515 22.38 -24.42 11.42
N GLU A 516 23.68 -24.08 11.50
CA GLU A 516 24.58 -24.48 12.60
C GLU A 516 24.48 -23.57 13.83
N VAL A 517 23.74 -22.44 13.71
CA VAL A 517 23.69 -21.42 14.75
C VAL A 517 22.38 -21.53 15.52
N SER A 518 22.46 -21.95 16.77
CA SER A 518 21.30 -22.04 17.65
C SER A 518 21.32 -20.96 18.74
N PHE A 519 20.14 -20.71 19.32
CA PHE A 519 20.01 -19.81 20.49
C PHE A 519 20.95 -20.23 21.63
N LYS A 520 21.01 -21.54 21.97
CA LYS A 520 21.85 -22.08 23.02
C LYS A 520 23.34 -21.81 22.76
N LYS A 521 23.80 -21.96 21.51
CA LYS A 521 25.18 -21.70 21.11
C LYS A 521 25.56 -20.23 21.32
N ILE A 522 24.73 -19.29 20.82
CA ILE A 522 25.02 -17.85 21.01
C ILE A 522 24.96 -17.48 22.49
N ALA A 523 23.94 -17.94 23.21
CA ALA A 523 23.79 -17.65 24.64
C ALA A 523 24.96 -18.18 25.47
N SER A 524 25.44 -19.40 25.18
CA SER A 524 26.62 -19.98 25.84
C SER A 524 27.89 -19.19 25.56
N LEU A 525 28.14 -18.82 24.30
CA LEU A 525 29.31 -18.02 23.94
C LEU A 525 29.28 -16.63 24.59
N LEU A 526 28.12 -15.97 24.64
CA LEU A 526 27.99 -14.69 25.34
C LEU A 526 28.22 -14.83 26.85
N ALA A 527 27.74 -15.90 27.48
CA ALA A 527 27.99 -16.18 28.89
C ALA A 527 29.47 -16.47 29.18
N GLN A 528 30.22 -17.02 28.24
CA GLN A 528 31.67 -17.26 28.30
C GLN A 528 32.51 -15.99 27.98
N GLY A 529 31.85 -14.83 27.74
CA GLY A 529 32.54 -13.58 27.52
C GLY A 529 32.79 -13.23 26.05
N ALA A 530 32.17 -13.97 25.10
CA ALA A 530 32.17 -13.56 23.70
C ALA A 530 31.53 -12.19 23.51
N GLN A 531 32.08 -11.40 22.60
CA GLN A 531 31.61 -10.04 22.32
C GLN A 531 31.22 -9.89 20.86
N ILE A 532 30.13 -9.16 20.60
CA ILE A 532 29.77 -8.77 19.24
C ILE A 532 30.63 -7.56 18.86
N LYS A 533 31.47 -7.73 17.83
CA LYS A 533 32.39 -6.70 17.34
C LYS A 533 32.15 -6.40 15.87
N THR A 534 32.47 -5.17 15.50
CA THR A 534 32.46 -4.76 14.08
C THR A 534 33.88 -4.87 13.54
N ILE A 535 34.03 -5.72 12.53
CA ILE A 535 35.29 -5.95 11.83
C ILE A 535 35.22 -5.22 10.49
N LYS A 536 36.16 -4.31 10.24
CA LYS A 536 36.32 -3.71 8.92
C LYS A 536 37.26 -4.60 8.12
N LEU A 537 36.71 -5.29 7.13
CA LEU A 537 37.51 -6.07 6.18
C LEU A 537 38.16 -5.10 5.18
N SER A 538 39.33 -5.45 4.68
CA SER A 538 40.02 -4.74 3.60
C SER A 538 40.59 -5.74 2.61
N LYS A 539 41.10 -5.27 1.46
CA LYS A 539 41.77 -6.16 0.50
C LYS A 539 42.96 -6.91 1.12
N ASP A 540 43.57 -6.28 2.12
CA ASP A 540 44.75 -6.77 2.84
C ASP A 540 44.39 -7.46 4.17
N LEU A 541 43.12 -7.49 4.58
CA LEU A 541 42.67 -8.14 5.81
C LEU A 541 41.38 -8.93 5.54
N ARG A 542 41.56 -10.18 5.15
CA ARG A 542 40.47 -11.13 4.99
C ARG A 542 40.01 -11.71 6.34
N LEU A 543 38.83 -12.30 6.40
CA LEU A 543 38.27 -12.88 7.63
C LEU A 543 39.18 -13.94 8.25
N GLU A 544 39.81 -14.80 7.43
CA GLU A 544 40.71 -15.85 7.89
C GLU A 544 42.01 -15.26 8.49
N GLU A 545 42.56 -14.22 7.89
CA GLU A 545 43.73 -13.50 8.42
C GLU A 545 43.42 -12.82 9.74
N TYR A 546 42.20 -12.25 9.87
CA TYR A 546 41.73 -11.69 11.15
C TYR A 546 41.68 -12.76 12.24
N LYS A 547 41.14 -13.95 11.95
CA LYS A 547 41.06 -15.09 12.90
C LYS A 547 42.47 -15.51 13.35
N GLN A 548 43.41 -15.67 12.42
CA GLN A 548 44.78 -16.07 12.70
C GLN A 548 45.52 -15.00 13.53
N ARG A 549 45.45 -13.75 13.12
CA ARG A 549 46.15 -12.63 13.77
C ARG A 549 45.68 -12.41 15.20
N ASN A 550 44.39 -12.57 15.47
CA ASN A 550 43.83 -12.32 16.80
C ASN A 550 43.65 -13.59 17.64
N ARG A 551 44.05 -14.77 17.12
CA ARG A 551 43.79 -16.09 17.76
C ARG A 551 42.33 -16.21 18.27
N ALA A 552 41.40 -15.73 17.47
CA ALA A 552 40.01 -15.61 17.85
C ALA A 552 39.14 -16.42 16.89
N SER A 553 38.16 -17.10 17.46
CA SER A 553 37.06 -17.67 16.70
C SER A 553 36.05 -16.59 16.39
N VAL A 554 35.52 -16.59 15.17
CA VAL A 554 34.61 -15.55 14.66
C VAL A 554 33.39 -16.21 14.03
N LEU A 555 32.22 -15.86 14.53
CA LEU A 555 30.94 -16.21 13.92
C LEU A 555 30.37 -14.97 13.23
N PRO A 556 30.33 -14.93 11.88
CA PRO A 556 29.70 -13.84 11.14
C PRO A 556 28.19 -13.80 11.42
N LEU A 557 27.63 -12.62 11.68
CA LEU A 557 26.23 -12.43 11.95
C LEU A 557 25.58 -11.56 10.86
N PHE A 558 26.15 -10.37 10.63
CA PHE A 558 25.61 -9.42 9.66
C PHE A 558 26.74 -8.79 8.84
N SER A 559 26.43 -8.42 7.61
CA SER A 559 27.27 -7.54 6.81
C SER A 559 26.55 -6.22 6.53
N LEU A 560 27.33 -5.13 6.50
CA LEU A 560 26.88 -3.80 6.15
C LEU A 560 27.61 -3.33 4.90
N ASP A 561 26.86 -2.96 3.87
CA ASP A 561 27.43 -2.33 2.68
C ASP A 561 27.77 -0.84 2.92
N ASP A 562 28.37 -0.18 1.92
CA ASP A 562 28.72 1.26 2.00
C ASP A 562 27.51 2.18 2.19
N LYS A 563 26.31 1.71 1.80
CA LYS A 563 25.04 2.42 1.99
C LYS A 563 24.37 2.08 3.32
N ASN A 564 25.09 1.44 4.24
CA ASN A 564 24.59 0.97 5.53
C ASN A 564 23.38 0.01 5.41
N LYS A 565 23.34 -0.82 4.35
CA LYS A 565 22.28 -1.80 4.16
C LYS A 565 22.65 -3.11 4.87
N LEU A 566 21.80 -3.54 5.78
CA LEU A 566 21.98 -4.76 6.56
C LEU A 566 21.71 -6.00 5.72
N ARG A 567 22.63 -6.96 5.73
CA ARG A 567 22.42 -8.34 5.23
C ARG A 567 22.64 -9.33 6.37
N VAL A 568 21.76 -10.30 6.50
CA VAL A 568 21.92 -11.44 7.40
C VAL A 568 22.83 -12.44 6.71
N LEU A 569 23.85 -12.95 7.41
CA LEU A 569 24.77 -13.93 6.86
C LEU A 569 24.38 -15.33 7.33
N GLU A 570 24.26 -16.26 6.40
CA GLU A 570 23.95 -17.68 6.66
C GLU A 570 25.22 -18.52 6.80
N SER A 571 26.33 -18.07 6.19
CA SER A 571 27.65 -18.69 6.27
C SER A 571 28.77 -17.65 6.07
N ALA A 572 30.00 -18.03 6.34
CA ALA A 572 31.18 -17.20 6.05
C ALA A 572 31.37 -16.98 4.53
N ASP A 573 30.87 -17.88 3.70
CA ASP A 573 30.99 -17.84 2.23
C ASP A 573 30.08 -16.78 1.59
N GLY A 574 29.10 -16.26 2.33
CA GLY A 574 28.21 -15.19 1.89
C GLY A 574 28.84 -13.79 1.90
N ILE A 575 30.13 -13.67 2.21
CA ILE A 575 30.87 -12.40 2.19
C ILE A 575 31.37 -12.19 0.77
N ASP A 576 30.67 -11.33 0.03
CA ASP A 576 30.93 -11.04 -1.39
C ASP A 576 32.30 -10.35 -1.55
N ASP A 577 33.22 -10.96 -2.29
CA ASP A 577 34.57 -10.43 -2.55
C ASP A 577 34.59 -9.35 -3.67
N SER A 578 33.44 -9.06 -4.28
CA SER A 578 33.31 -8.14 -5.41
C SER A 578 32.88 -6.73 -4.97
N GLY A 579 33.78 -5.95 -4.44
CA GLY A 579 33.52 -4.55 -4.09
C GLY A 579 34.34 -4.04 -2.91
N THR A 580 34.00 -2.86 -2.42
CA THR A 580 34.53 -2.34 -1.15
C THR A 580 34.20 -3.33 -0.04
N PRO A 581 35.19 -3.76 0.77
CA PRO A 581 34.95 -4.82 1.75
C PRO A 581 33.90 -4.39 2.76
N PRO A 582 32.86 -5.23 3.01
CA PRO A 582 31.76 -4.88 3.89
C PRO A 582 32.25 -4.78 5.34
N ARG A 583 31.58 -3.94 6.13
CA ARG A 583 31.74 -4.00 7.59
C ARG A 583 31.00 -5.23 8.08
N LEU A 584 31.74 -6.11 8.77
CA LEU A 584 31.22 -7.35 9.31
C LEU A 584 30.88 -7.16 10.80
N ILE A 585 29.65 -7.44 11.18
CA ILE A 585 29.24 -7.57 12.59
C ILE A 585 29.31 -9.06 12.92
N ALA A 586 30.17 -9.42 13.86
CA ALA A 586 30.45 -10.80 14.20
C ALA A 586 30.59 -11.02 15.71
N LEU A 587 30.22 -12.22 16.17
CA LEU A 587 30.50 -12.69 17.50
C LEU A 587 31.94 -13.22 17.55
N VAL A 588 32.77 -12.69 18.45
CA VAL A 588 34.21 -12.97 18.57
C VAL A 588 34.49 -13.49 19.95
N TRP A 589 35.24 -14.62 20.05
CA TRP A 589 35.71 -15.20 21.28
C TRP A 589 37.12 -15.79 21.13
N ASN A 590 37.85 -15.97 22.22
CA ASN A 590 39.20 -16.52 22.17
C ASN A 590 39.15 -18.04 21.89
N SER A 591 39.98 -18.52 20.97
CA SER A 591 40.03 -19.92 20.54
C SER A 591 40.51 -20.91 21.61
N VAL A 592 41.11 -20.41 22.70
CA VAL A 592 41.65 -21.26 23.80
C VAL A 592 40.56 -21.92 24.64
N SER A 593 39.32 -21.47 24.56
CA SER A 593 38.18 -22.06 25.32
C SER A 593 37.37 -23.13 24.58
N SER A 594 37.70 -23.45 23.35
CA SER A 594 36.91 -24.40 22.53
C SER A 594 37.32 -25.88 22.64
N GLU A 595 38.55 -26.16 23.09
CA GLU A 595 39.02 -27.56 23.24
C GLU A 595 38.33 -28.31 24.40
N ASN A 596 37.68 -27.60 25.34
CA ASN A 596 36.98 -28.24 26.47
C ASN A 596 35.49 -28.57 26.19
N LEU A 597 34.96 -28.25 25.02
CA LEU A 597 33.55 -28.53 24.69
C LEU A 597 33.34 -29.84 23.92
N ASP A 598 34.38 -30.34 23.21
CA ASP A 598 34.29 -31.59 22.46
C ASP A 598 34.58 -32.84 23.34
N GLU A 599 35.26 -32.68 24.50
CA GLU A 599 35.50 -33.82 25.42
C GLU A 599 34.32 -34.14 26.36
N GLY A 600 33.32 -33.25 26.47
CA GLY A 600 32.17 -33.48 27.39
C GLY A 600 31.10 -34.41 26.86
N ASP A 601 30.97 -34.60 25.55
CA ASP A 601 29.90 -35.39 24.95
C ASP A 601 30.28 -36.84 24.61
N SER A 602 31.55 -37.23 24.77
CA SER A 602 32.01 -38.59 24.46
C SER A 602 32.08 -39.56 25.67
N LYS A 603 31.68 -39.13 26.87
CA LYS A 603 31.79 -39.95 28.11
C LYS A 603 30.47 -40.30 28.82
N SER A 604 29.33 -40.27 28.16
CA SER A 604 28.07 -40.71 28.79
C SER A 604 27.33 -41.82 28.04
N GLU A 605 28.07 -42.72 27.37
CA GLU A 605 27.52 -44.01 26.97
C GLU A 605 28.18 -45.13 27.80
N ALA A 606 27.84 -45.23 29.08
CA ALA A 606 28.00 -46.44 29.86
C ALA A 606 26.59 -46.98 30.16
N LYS A 607 26.18 -48.02 29.40
CA LYS A 607 25.02 -48.87 29.72
C LYS A 607 25.12 -49.42 31.13
N PRO A 608 24.07 -49.43 31.94
CA PRO A 608 23.91 -50.44 32.97
C PRO A 608 23.30 -51.70 32.37
N ALA A 609 24.01 -52.81 32.54
CA ALA A 609 23.43 -54.14 32.43
C ALA A 609 22.54 -54.37 33.67
N ILE A 610 21.36 -54.81 33.42
CA ILE A 610 20.43 -55.83 33.99
C ILE A 610 19.00 -55.38 33.73
#